data_f1f14f17ba30ffdb669974d1ad46ff62
#
_entry.id   f1f14f17ba30ffdb669974d1ad46ff62
#
_cell.length_a   1.000
_cell.length_b   1.000
_cell.length_c   1.000
_cell.angle_alpha   90.00
_cell.angle_beta   90.00
_cell.angle_gamma   90.00
#
_symmetry.space_group_name_H-M   'P 1'
#
loop_
_entity.id
_entity.type
_entity.pdbx_description
1 polymer ?
#
loop_
_entity_poly.entity_id
_entity_poly.type
_entity_poly.pdbx_seq_one_letter_code
_entity_poly.pdbx_strand_id
1 'polypeptide(L)'
;MSDLVQLRMQLERSFLPLACECALAGDNSLTVKLYHPATGQVDLVVSGLNVATLRTPEAVAALIEELRYELESSGLNRSSAL
;
A
#
# COMPACT_ATOMS: atom_id res chain seq x y z
N MET A 1 -11.56 -16.39 -2.20
CA MET A 1 -11.37 -16.09 -1.95
C MET A 1 -10.91 -15.21 -1.86
N SER A 2 -10.16 -14.88 -2.11
CA SER A 2 -10.07 -13.90 -1.64
C SER A 2 -9.50 -12.86 -2.36
N ASP A 3 -10.28 -11.88 -2.72
CA ASP A 3 -9.82 -10.67 -3.36
C ASP A 3 -8.74 -9.98 -2.54
N LEU A 4 -8.82 -10.12 -1.23
CA LEU A 4 -7.84 -9.46 -0.38
C LEU A 4 -6.46 -10.09 -0.52
N VAL A 5 -6.40 -11.41 -0.64
CA VAL A 5 -5.12 -12.09 -0.82
C VAL A 5 -4.49 -11.67 -2.14
N GLN A 6 -5.29 -11.62 -3.20
CA GLN A 6 -4.76 -11.22 -4.50
C GLN A 6 -4.31 -9.78 -4.50
N LEU A 7 -5.08 -8.91 -3.85
CA LEU A 7 -4.70 -7.51 -3.74
C LEU A 7 -3.35 -7.36 -3.04
N ARG A 8 -3.18 -8.07 -1.92
CA ARG A 8 -1.93 -8.01 -1.19
C ARG A 8 -0.76 -8.50 -2.03
N MET A 9 -0.98 -9.59 -2.76
CA MET A 9 0.08 -10.13 -3.60
C MET A 9 0.49 -9.15 -4.69
N GLN A 10 -0.48 -8.48 -5.31
CA GLN A 10 -0.17 -7.49 -6.32
C GLN A 10 0.58 -6.30 -5.74
N LEU A 11 0.19 -5.87 -4.56
CA LEU A 11 0.89 -4.77 -3.90
C LEU A 11 2.31 -5.16 -3.57
N GLU A 12 2.51 -6.38 -3.06
CA GLU A 12 3.85 -6.83 -2.73
C GLU A 12 4.75 -6.85 -3.97
N ARG A 13 4.23 -7.35 -5.07
CA ARG A 13 5.01 -7.39 -6.31
C ARG A 13 5.37 -6.01 -6.81
N SER A 14 4.41 -5.09 -6.69
CA SER A 14 4.59 -3.75 -7.24
C SER A 14 5.61 -2.94 -6.46
N PHE A 15 5.82 -3.26 -5.21
CA PHE A 15 6.66 -2.44 -4.35
C PHE A 15 7.91 -3.16 -3.84
N LEU A 16 8.25 -4.30 -4.45
CA LEU A 16 9.49 -4.96 -4.10
C LEU A 16 10.65 -3.98 -4.21
N PRO A 17 11.63 -4.05 -3.33
CA PRO A 17 11.84 -5.04 -2.26
C PRO A 17 11.11 -4.71 -0.96
N LEU A 18 10.22 -3.74 -0.97
CA LEU A 18 9.44 -3.42 0.24
C LEU A 18 8.42 -4.52 0.49
N ALA A 19 8.19 -4.78 1.77
CA ALA A 19 7.13 -5.69 2.17
C ALA A 19 5.83 -4.92 2.34
N CYS A 20 4.73 -5.61 2.18
CA CYS A 20 3.41 -4.99 2.24
C CYS A 20 2.55 -5.74 3.25
N GLU A 21 1.96 -5.01 4.16
CA GLU A 21 1.04 -5.58 5.13
C GLU A 21 -0.33 -4.94 4.97
N CYS A 22 -1.36 -5.77 4.85
CA CYS A 22 -2.73 -5.29 4.71
C CYS A 22 -3.56 -5.72 5.90
N ALA A 23 -4.31 -4.80 6.45
CA ALA A 23 -5.22 -5.08 7.57
C ALA A 23 -6.59 -4.56 7.23
N LEU A 24 -7.61 -5.39 7.48
CA LEU A 24 -8.98 -5.06 7.17
C LEU A 24 -9.75 -4.80 8.45
N ALA A 25 -10.35 -3.63 8.55
CA ALA A 25 -11.18 -3.30 9.69
C ALA A 25 -12.62 -3.79 9.46
N GLY A 26 -13.41 -3.78 10.52
CA GLY A 26 -14.75 -4.32 10.46
C GLY A 26 -15.71 -3.57 9.55
N ASP A 27 -15.38 -2.34 9.19
CA ASP A 27 -16.22 -1.54 8.31
C ASP A 27 -15.72 -1.56 6.87
N ASN A 28 -14.97 -2.59 6.50
CA ASN A 28 -14.42 -2.75 5.14
C ASN A 28 -13.38 -1.70 4.80
N SER A 29 -12.81 -1.06 5.79
CA SER A 29 -11.68 -0.17 5.59
C SER A 29 -10.39 -0.97 5.55
N LEU A 30 -9.55 -0.66 4.58
CA LEU A 30 -8.29 -1.36 4.41
C LEU A 30 -7.14 -0.43 4.79
N THR A 31 -6.19 -0.96 5.53
CA THR A 31 -4.95 -0.25 5.83
C THR A 31 -3.81 -1.00 5.16
N VAL A 32 -2.99 -0.26 4.44
CA VAL A 32 -1.83 -0.82 3.74
C VAL A 32 -0.59 -0.20 4.34
N LYS A 33 0.36 -1.06 4.71
CA LYS A 33 1.64 -0.61 5.27
C LYS A 33 2.77 -1.15 4.42
N LEU A 34 3.64 -0.25 3.97
CA LEU A 34 4.82 -0.62 3.19
C LEU A 34 6.05 -0.39 4.07
N TYR A 35 6.90 -1.39 4.17
CA TYR A 35 8.03 -1.31 5.08
C TYR A 35 9.20 -2.13 4.55
N HIS A 36 10.38 -1.84 5.09
CA HIS A 36 11.59 -2.58 4.76
C HIS A 36 11.65 -3.84 5.60
N PRO A 37 11.62 -5.03 4.99
CA PRO A 37 11.58 -6.26 5.79
C PRO A 37 12.84 -6.50 6.59
N ALA A 38 13.98 -5.99 6.14
CA ALA A 38 15.23 -6.22 6.83
C ALA A 38 15.34 -5.42 8.12
N THR A 39 14.80 -4.20 8.14
CA THR A 39 14.92 -3.30 9.28
C THR A 39 13.62 -3.04 10.00
N GLY A 40 12.50 -3.35 9.36
CA GLY A 40 11.19 -3.02 9.91
C GLY A 40 10.78 -1.58 9.76
N GLN A 41 11.59 -0.78 9.09
CA GLN A 41 11.28 0.64 8.93
C GLN A 41 10.07 0.82 8.03
N VAL A 42 9.07 1.53 8.52
CA VAL A 42 7.85 1.77 7.78
C VAL A 42 8.03 3.00 6.90
N ASP A 43 7.77 2.83 5.61
CA ASP A 43 7.91 3.94 4.66
C ASP A 43 6.58 4.62 4.38
N LEU A 44 5.49 3.88 4.45
CA LEU A 44 4.18 4.45 4.13
C LEU A 44 3.08 3.65 4.80
N VAL A 45 2.13 4.35 5.38
CA VAL A 45 0.90 3.74 5.89
C VAL A 45 -0.28 4.51 5.34
N VAL A 46 -1.19 3.81 4.68
CA VAL A 46 -2.40 4.41 4.13
C VAL A 46 -3.59 3.65 4.72
N SER A 47 -4.53 4.38 5.31
CA SER A 47 -5.70 3.76 5.91
C SER A 47 -6.96 4.36 5.31
N GLY A 48 -8.09 3.75 5.63
CA GLY A 48 -9.37 4.25 5.15
C GLY A 48 -9.67 3.91 3.71
N LEU A 49 -8.96 2.95 3.14
CA LEU A 49 -9.24 2.51 1.77
C LEU A 49 -10.49 1.66 1.76
N ASN A 50 -11.37 1.91 0.78
CA ASN A 50 -12.60 1.15 0.66
C ASN A 50 -12.35 -0.10 -0.17
N VAL A 51 -12.32 -1.25 0.50
CA VAL A 51 -11.99 -2.50 -0.18
C VAL A 51 -13.04 -2.87 -1.22
N ALA A 52 -14.27 -2.40 -1.06
CA ALA A 52 -15.31 -2.70 -2.02
C ALA A 52 -15.03 -2.10 -3.39
N THR A 53 -14.27 -1.01 -3.44
CA THR A 53 -13.92 -0.39 -4.72
C THR A 53 -12.67 -0.97 -5.34
N LEU A 54 -11.98 -1.87 -4.64
CA LEU A 54 -10.72 -2.42 -5.12
C LEU A 54 -10.91 -3.81 -5.70
N ARG A 55 -11.98 -3.98 -6.48
CA ARG A 55 -12.31 -5.28 -7.03
C ARG A 55 -11.92 -5.45 -8.48
N THR A 56 -11.64 -4.36 -9.18
CA THR A 56 -11.27 -4.44 -10.58
C THR A 56 -9.77 -4.22 -10.74
N PRO A 57 -9.19 -4.78 -11.81
CA PRO A 57 -7.77 -4.54 -12.06
C PRO A 57 -7.44 -3.06 -12.22
N GLU A 58 -8.37 -2.29 -12.80
CA GLU A 58 -8.14 -0.86 -12.96
C GLU A 58 -8.08 -0.15 -11.63
N ALA A 59 -8.95 -0.53 -10.69
CA ALA A 59 -8.96 0.10 -9.38
C ALA A 59 -7.67 -0.23 -8.63
N VAL A 60 -7.21 -1.47 -8.74
CA VAL A 60 -5.98 -1.88 -8.08
C VAL A 60 -4.79 -1.14 -8.69
N ALA A 61 -4.77 -1.02 -10.02
CA ALA A 61 -3.70 -0.30 -10.68
C ALA A 61 -3.67 1.16 -10.24
N ALA A 62 -4.83 1.77 -10.12
CA ALA A 62 -4.90 3.15 -9.67
C ALA A 62 -4.38 3.29 -8.24
N LEU A 63 -4.71 2.34 -7.38
CA LEU A 63 -4.21 2.35 -6.02
C LEU A 63 -2.69 2.25 -5.99
N ILE A 64 -2.14 1.36 -6.80
CA ILE A 64 -0.69 1.18 -6.85
C ILE A 64 -0.02 2.48 -7.29
N GLU A 65 -0.58 3.15 -8.28
CA GLU A 65 -0.02 4.42 -8.73
C GLU A 65 -0.08 5.47 -7.62
N GLU A 66 -1.18 5.52 -6.90
CA GLU A 66 -1.30 6.47 -5.81
C GLU A 66 -0.28 6.19 -4.71
N LEU A 67 -0.13 4.92 -4.35
CA LEU A 67 0.82 4.56 -3.31
C LEU A 67 2.25 4.88 -3.73
N ARG A 68 2.55 4.63 -5.00
CA ARG A 68 3.88 4.94 -5.53
C ARG A 68 4.15 6.42 -5.46
N TYR A 69 3.16 7.21 -5.84
CA TYR A 69 3.29 8.65 -5.77
C TYR A 69 3.53 9.12 -4.34
N GLU A 70 2.78 8.56 -3.39
CA GLU A 70 2.94 8.92 -1.99
C GLU A 70 4.32 8.55 -1.47
N LEU A 71 4.82 7.40 -1.87
CA LEU A 71 6.17 7.00 -1.47
C LEU A 71 7.21 7.98 -1.96
N GLU A 72 7.10 8.39 -3.21
CA GLU A 72 8.06 9.31 -3.80
C GLU A 72 7.95 10.68 -3.14
N SER A 73 6.72 11.12 -2.89
CA SER A 73 6.51 12.42 -2.25
C SER A 73 7.05 12.43 -0.83
N SER A 74 6.83 11.34 -0.09
CA SER A 74 7.34 11.25 1.27
C SER A 74 8.86 11.29 1.29
N GLY A 75 9.48 10.60 0.35
CA GLY A 75 10.92 10.62 0.25
C GLY A 75 11.45 12.00 -0.06
N LEU A 76 10.79 12.69 -0.98
CA LEU A 76 11.18 14.04 -1.31
C LEU A 76 10.99 14.99 -0.13
N ASN A 77 9.89 14.83 0.58
CA ASN A 77 9.63 15.67 1.74
C ASN A 77 10.70 15.48 2.79
N ARG A 78 11.12 14.25 3.00
CA ARG A 78 12.17 13.99 3.96
C ARG A 78 13.48 14.66 3.55
N SER A 79 13.80 14.58 2.27
CA SER A 79 14.99 15.23 1.76
C SER A 79 14.91 16.73 1.95
N SER A 80 13.74 17.30 1.70
CA SER A 80 13.55 18.72 1.84
C SER A 80 13.71 19.19 3.27
N ALA A 81 13.32 18.35 4.22
CA ALA A 81 13.39 18.71 5.62
C ALA A 81 14.82 18.80 6.13
N LEU A 82 15.73 18.22 5.41
CA LEU A 82 17.13 18.27 5.78
C LEU A 82 17.75 19.56 5.32
#